data_af55e93e5e28d190bcf22f07fe2427a1
#
_entry.id   af55e93e5e28d190bcf22f07fe2427a1
#
_cell.length_a   1.000
_cell.length_b   1.000
_cell.length_c   1.000
_cell.angle_alpha   90.00
_cell.angle_beta   90.00
_cell.angle_gamma   90.00
#
_symmetry.space_group_name_H-M   'P 1'
#
loop_
_entity.id
_entity.type
_entity.pdbx_description
1 polymer ?
#
loop_
_entity_poly.entity_id
_entity_poly.type
_entity_poly.pdbx_seq_one_letter_code
_entity_poly.pdbx_strand_id
1 'polypeptide(L)'
;MIKVGILGAAGYTGGELIRLLLWHPEVEIVFANSESNAGNLIADVHEGLYGETNLRFSADMPFDQVDVVFFCFGHGKSEAFLKEHTIPENVKIIDLAQDFRIAAPTHDYVYGLPEIHKEAIQQCKHLANPGCFATCVQLGLLPLAQAGLLKHDVSVNAITGSTGAGQKPGATTHFSWRNNNMSVYKVFTHQHLHEICQSLNELRPEGTPAIVDTLVTTPTAEDITIDFIPYRGDFARGIFCTEVVKFEGEEGTSSNPSADQLAEMYQNFYDGATFTHYVGKALDLKQVVNTNKALIHVDKFGNKAVITCMIDNLLKGAVGQAVQNMNLMFGLDETMGLKLKPSAF
;
A
#
# COMPACT_ATOMS: atom_id res chain seq x y z
N MET A 1 -22.37 -13.64 5.17
CA MET A 1 -21.00 -13.78 4.60
C MET A 1 -20.93 -13.00 3.31
N ILE A 2 -19.86 -12.26 3.09
CA ILE A 2 -19.55 -11.51 1.87
C ILE A 2 -19.04 -12.50 0.82
N LYS A 3 -19.64 -12.51 -0.33
CA LYS A 3 -19.25 -13.36 -1.46
C LYS A 3 -18.20 -12.67 -2.31
N VAL A 4 -17.05 -13.29 -2.48
CA VAL A 4 -15.87 -12.68 -3.08
C VAL A 4 -15.48 -13.39 -4.39
N GLY A 5 -15.26 -12.61 -5.44
CA GLY A 5 -14.57 -13.00 -6.65
C GLY A 5 -13.15 -12.45 -6.69
N ILE A 6 -12.20 -13.24 -7.20
CA ILE A 6 -10.79 -12.84 -7.31
C ILE A 6 -10.35 -13.01 -8.76
N LEU A 7 -9.93 -11.92 -9.39
CA LEU A 7 -9.36 -11.91 -10.74
C LEU A 7 -7.82 -11.87 -10.64
N GLY A 8 -7.13 -12.63 -11.49
CA GLY A 8 -5.67 -12.74 -11.43
C GLY A 8 -5.17 -13.54 -10.22
N ALA A 9 -5.95 -14.51 -9.78
CA ALA A 9 -5.78 -15.26 -8.54
C ALA A 9 -4.48 -16.10 -8.47
N ALA A 10 -3.82 -16.42 -9.58
CA ALA A 10 -2.59 -17.21 -9.59
C ALA A 10 -1.30 -16.41 -9.30
N GLY A 11 -1.36 -15.07 -9.25
CA GLY A 11 -0.23 -14.22 -8.88
C GLY A 11 0.04 -14.15 -7.36
N TYR A 12 1.15 -13.51 -6.95
CA TYR A 12 1.48 -13.34 -5.54
C TYR A 12 0.39 -12.60 -4.74
N THR A 13 -0.17 -11.53 -5.29
CA THR A 13 -1.27 -10.80 -4.65
C THR A 13 -2.53 -11.65 -4.53
N GLY A 14 -2.87 -12.41 -5.59
CA GLY A 14 -4.01 -13.33 -5.56
C GLY A 14 -3.85 -14.43 -4.52
N GLY A 15 -2.69 -15.09 -4.49
CA GLY A 15 -2.40 -16.15 -3.52
C GLY A 15 -2.40 -15.64 -2.07
N GLU A 16 -1.82 -14.47 -1.83
CA GLU A 16 -1.81 -13.84 -0.51
C GLU A 16 -3.22 -13.40 -0.07
N LEU A 17 -4.03 -12.89 -1.01
CA LEU A 17 -5.44 -12.57 -0.75
C LEU A 17 -6.24 -13.81 -0.38
N ILE A 18 -6.09 -14.90 -1.15
CA ILE A 18 -6.75 -16.19 -0.85
C ILE A 18 -6.36 -16.66 0.56
N ARG A 19 -5.06 -16.61 0.91
CA ARG A 19 -4.56 -16.98 2.24
C ARG A 19 -5.25 -16.22 3.38
N LEU A 20 -5.53 -14.94 3.19
CA LEU A 20 -6.26 -14.12 4.17
C LEU A 20 -7.75 -14.46 4.22
N LEU A 21 -8.37 -14.57 3.06
CA LEU A 21 -9.82 -14.72 2.95
C LEU A 21 -10.32 -16.12 3.36
N LEU A 22 -9.50 -17.16 3.22
CA LEU A 22 -9.84 -18.51 3.69
C LEU A 22 -10.15 -18.57 5.21
N TRP A 23 -9.51 -17.68 5.99
CA TRP A 23 -9.71 -17.60 7.43
C TRP A 23 -10.49 -16.37 7.88
N HIS A 24 -11.08 -15.65 6.92
CA HIS A 24 -11.93 -14.51 7.24
C HIS A 24 -13.35 -14.99 7.62
N PRO A 25 -13.85 -14.71 8.85
CA PRO A 25 -15.06 -15.32 9.36
C PRO A 25 -16.34 -14.92 8.60
N GLU A 26 -16.32 -13.79 7.90
CA GLU A 26 -17.47 -13.24 7.18
C GLU A 26 -17.32 -13.30 5.65
N VAL A 27 -16.40 -14.12 5.11
CA VAL A 27 -16.13 -14.20 3.67
C VAL A 27 -16.30 -15.62 3.13
N GLU A 28 -16.85 -15.70 1.92
CA GLU A 28 -16.89 -16.90 1.09
C GLU A 28 -16.23 -16.58 -0.27
N ILE A 29 -15.19 -17.32 -0.65
CA ILE A 29 -14.57 -17.19 -1.98
C ILE A 29 -15.43 -17.99 -2.96
N VAL A 30 -16.16 -17.30 -3.85
CA VAL A 30 -17.04 -17.91 -4.86
C VAL A 30 -16.24 -18.36 -6.06
N PHE A 31 -15.31 -17.51 -6.53
CA PHE A 31 -14.42 -17.89 -7.62
C PHE A 31 -13.03 -17.25 -7.48
N ALA A 32 -12.02 -17.96 -7.96
CA ALA A 32 -10.64 -17.48 -8.09
C ALA A 32 -10.24 -17.66 -9.56
N ASN A 33 -10.26 -16.57 -10.34
CA ASN A 33 -10.03 -16.63 -11.77
C ASN A 33 -8.55 -16.73 -12.13
N SER A 34 -8.25 -17.71 -12.99
CA SER A 34 -6.98 -17.84 -13.70
C SER A 34 -7.20 -18.71 -14.93
N GLU A 35 -7.15 -18.13 -16.11
CA GLU A 35 -7.33 -18.87 -17.37
C GLU A 35 -6.28 -19.99 -17.54
N SER A 36 -5.00 -19.68 -17.28
CA SER A 36 -3.89 -20.63 -17.44
C SER A 36 -3.89 -21.78 -16.44
N ASN A 37 -4.62 -21.65 -15.32
CA ASN A 37 -4.68 -22.64 -14.25
C ASN A 37 -6.11 -23.18 -14.03
N ALA A 38 -7.06 -22.86 -14.90
CA ALA A 38 -8.46 -23.28 -14.75
C ALA A 38 -8.57 -24.79 -14.55
N GLY A 39 -9.30 -25.21 -13.51
CA GLY A 39 -9.47 -26.61 -13.10
C GLY A 39 -8.39 -27.16 -12.15
N ASN A 40 -7.21 -26.54 -12.05
CA ASN A 40 -6.18 -26.93 -11.10
C ASN A 40 -6.57 -26.54 -9.65
N LEU A 41 -6.11 -27.30 -8.67
CA LEU A 41 -6.24 -26.90 -7.27
C LEU A 41 -5.47 -25.60 -7.03
N ILE A 42 -6.03 -24.70 -6.21
CA ILE A 42 -5.33 -23.49 -5.81
C ILE A 42 -4.02 -23.83 -5.08
N ALA A 43 -4.02 -24.87 -4.27
CA ALA A 43 -2.85 -25.35 -3.55
C ALA A 43 -1.74 -25.90 -4.48
N ASP A 44 -2.04 -26.32 -5.72
CA ASP A 44 -0.99 -26.72 -6.66
C ASP A 44 -0.15 -25.55 -7.20
N VAL A 45 -0.67 -24.32 -7.10
CA VAL A 45 0.03 -23.09 -7.51
C VAL A 45 0.54 -22.31 -6.28
N HIS A 46 -0.28 -22.27 -5.24
CA HIS A 46 0.03 -21.65 -3.95
C HIS A 46 0.27 -22.74 -2.89
N GLU A 47 1.41 -23.42 -2.99
CA GLU A 47 1.76 -24.64 -2.22
C GLU A 47 1.66 -24.49 -0.70
N GLY A 48 1.80 -23.25 -0.18
CA GLY A 48 1.58 -22.94 1.23
C GLY A 48 0.14 -23.16 1.73
N LEU A 49 -0.82 -23.44 0.80
CA LEU A 49 -2.22 -23.69 1.11
C LEU A 49 -2.61 -25.19 1.08
N TYR A 50 -1.64 -26.09 0.99
CA TYR A 50 -1.91 -27.52 1.12
C TYR A 50 -2.56 -27.83 2.48
N GLY A 51 -3.70 -28.52 2.44
CA GLY A 51 -4.49 -28.87 3.63
C GLY A 51 -5.45 -27.75 4.10
N GLU A 52 -5.36 -26.55 3.54
CA GLU A 52 -6.19 -25.40 3.91
C GLU A 52 -7.46 -25.30 3.05
N THR A 53 -7.38 -25.74 1.78
CA THR A 53 -8.50 -25.61 0.83
C THR A 53 -8.44 -26.65 -0.28
N ASN A 54 -9.63 -27.01 -0.80
CA ASN A 54 -9.81 -27.79 -2.02
C ASN A 54 -10.36 -26.95 -3.19
N LEU A 55 -10.37 -25.62 -3.06
CA LEU A 55 -10.82 -24.73 -4.11
C LEU A 55 -9.97 -24.88 -5.36
N ARG A 56 -10.59 -24.67 -6.52
CA ARG A 56 -9.94 -24.73 -7.83
C ARG A 56 -10.00 -23.38 -8.51
N PHE A 57 -9.01 -23.10 -9.35
CA PHE A 57 -9.10 -21.95 -10.23
C PHE A 57 -10.22 -22.14 -11.25
N SER A 58 -10.90 -21.05 -11.59
CA SER A 58 -11.97 -21.00 -12.58
C SER A 58 -11.57 -20.15 -13.80
N ALA A 59 -11.99 -20.55 -15.00
CA ALA A 59 -12.04 -19.67 -16.15
C ALA A 59 -13.28 -18.76 -16.10
N ASP A 60 -14.37 -19.25 -15.51
CA ASP A 60 -15.63 -18.52 -15.38
C ASP A 60 -15.53 -17.42 -14.29
N MET A 61 -16.24 -16.33 -14.52
CA MET A 61 -16.32 -15.16 -13.66
C MET A 61 -17.79 -14.80 -13.37
N PRO A 62 -18.49 -15.56 -12.52
CA PRO A 62 -19.91 -15.34 -12.23
C PRO A 62 -20.10 -14.10 -11.34
N PHE A 63 -20.03 -12.91 -11.95
CA PHE A 63 -20.15 -11.62 -11.25
C PHE A 63 -21.51 -11.40 -10.58
N ASP A 64 -22.55 -12.04 -11.07
CA ASP A 64 -23.90 -12.02 -10.50
C ASP A 64 -24.03 -12.82 -9.18
N GLN A 65 -23.01 -13.57 -8.81
CA GLN A 65 -22.99 -14.40 -7.60
C GLN A 65 -22.11 -13.83 -6.48
N VAL A 66 -21.49 -12.67 -6.67
CA VAL A 66 -20.58 -12.07 -5.70
C VAL A 66 -21.03 -10.69 -5.26
N ASP A 67 -20.57 -10.27 -4.07
CA ASP A 67 -20.79 -8.94 -3.51
C ASP A 67 -19.63 -8.00 -3.80
N VAL A 68 -18.42 -8.55 -3.99
CA VAL A 68 -17.20 -7.81 -4.28
C VAL A 68 -16.24 -8.61 -5.16
N VAL A 69 -15.54 -7.91 -6.04
CA VAL A 69 -14.48 -8.48 -6.87
C VAL A 69 -13.16 -7.77 -6.62
N PHE A 70 -12.12 -8.53 -6.34
CA PHE A 70 -10.75 -8.05 -6.25
C PHE A 70 -10.03 -8.19 -7.59
N PHE A 71 -9.46 -7.09 -8.06
CA PHE A 71 -8.61 -7.08 -9.25
C PHE A 71 -7.15 -7.22 -8.83
N CYS A 72 -6.62 -8.44 -8.91
CA CYS A 72 -5.21 -8.75 -8.66
C CYS A 72 -4.42 -8.78 -9.98
N PHE A 73 -4.75 -7.91 -10.91
CA PHE A 73 -4.07 -7.79 -12.19
C PHE A 73 -2.71 -7.08 -12.09
N GLY A 74 -1.90 -7.24 -13.14
CA GLY A 74 -0.78 -6.34 -13.36
C GLY A 74 -1.25 -4.95 -13.80
N HIS A 75 -0.42 -3.93 -13.57
CA HIS A 75 -0.70 -2.55 -13.92
C HIS A 75 -1.08 -2.36 -15.40
N GLY A 76 -2.03 -1.49 -15.67
CA GLY A 76 -2.54 -1.19 -17.00
C GLY A 76 -3.58 -2.19 -17.53
N LYS A 77 -4.04 -3.14 -16.71
CA LYS A 77 -4.97 -4.18 -17.13
C LYS A 77 -6.40 -4.02 -16.63
N SER A 78 -6.60 -3.31 -15.53
CA SER A 78 -7.93 -3.15 -14.93
C SER A 78 -8.86 -2.33 -15.82
N GLU A 79 -8.36 -1.23 -16.37
CA GLU A 79 -9.13 -0.40 -17.31
C GLU A 79 -9.46 -1.16 -18.61
N ALA A 80 -8.51 -1.92 -19.15
CA ALA A 80 -8.74 -2.74 -20.34
C ALA A 80 -9.81 -3.82 -20.08
N PHE A 81 -9.75 -4.48 -18.93
CA PHE A 81 -10.71 -5.49 -18.52
C PHE A 81 -12.13 -4.93 -18.43
N LEU A 82 -12.30 -3.76 -17.83
CA LEU A 82 -13.61 -3.10 -17.68
C LEU A 82 -14.22 -2.61 -19.00
N LYS A 83 -13.41 -2.45 -20.07
CA LYS A 83 -13.91 -2.16 -21.42
C LYS A 83 -14.51 -3.41 -22.10
N GLU A 84 -14.08 -4.59 -21.70
CA GLU A 84 -14.49 -5.87 -22.31
C GLU A 84 -15.55 -6.59 -21.47
N HIS A 85 -15.63 -6.30 -20.16
CA HIS A 85 -16.51 -7.01 -19.22
C HIS A 85 -17.37 -6.03 -18.43
N THR A 86 -18.66 -6.34 -18.32
CA THR A 86 -19.59 -5.58 -17.48
C THR A 86 -19.72 -6.25 -16.11
N ILE A 87 -19.43 -5.50 -15.05
CA ILE A 87 -19.68 -5.91 -13.67
C ILE A 87 -21.01 -5.31 -13.23
N PRO A 88 -21.92 -6.10 -12.59
CA PRO A 88 -23.20 -5.58 -12.10
C PRO A 88 -23.02 -4.40 -11.13
N GLU A 89 -23.88 -3.40 -11.21
CA GLU A 89 -23.78 -2.17 -10.40
C GLU A 89 -23.83 -2.39 -8.87
N ASN A 90 -24.38 -3.50 -8.42
CA ASN A 90 -24.44 -3.87 -7.01
C ASN A 90 -23.16 -4.54 -6.51
N VAL A 91 -22.25 -4.93 -7.39
CA VAL A 91 -20.98 -5.57 -7.04
C VAL A 91 -19.92 -4.50 -6.80
N LYS A 92 -19.29 -4.53 -5.64
CA LYS A 92 -18.18 -3.62 -5.31
C LYS A 92 -16.89 -4.06 -5.98
N ILE A 93 -16.00 -3.12 -6.30
CA ILE A 93 -14.70 -3.39 -6.91
C ILE A 93 -13.58 -2.89 -6.01
N ILE A 94 -12.56 -3.72 -5.77
CA ILE A 94 -11.30 -3.35 -5.13
C ILE A 94 -10.17 -3.65 -6.10
N ASP A 95 -9.58 -2.60 -6.67
CA ASP A 95 -8.50 -2.72 -7.64
C ASP A 95 -7.12 -2.56 -7.00
N LEU A 96 -6.25 -3.54 -7.16
CA LEU A 96 -4.87 -3.50 -6.69
C LEU A 96 -3.88 -3.00 -7.75
N ALA A 97 -4.33 -2.78 -9.00
CA ALA A 97 -3.51 -2.15 -10.04
C ALA A 97 -3.39 -0.63 -9.84
N GLN A 98 -2.57 0.01 -10.65
CA GLN A 98 -2.36 1.46 -10.55
C GLN A 98 -3.39 2.29 -11.30
N ASP A 99 -4.25 1.65 -12.10
CA ASP A 99 -5.03 2.27 -13.17
C ASP A 99 -5.97 3.38 -12.68
N PHE A 100 -6.50 3.24 -11.46
CA PHE A 100 -7.50 4.17 -10.90
C PHE A 100 -7.04 4.87 -9.61
N ARG A 101 -5.75 4.84 -9.28
CA ARG A 101 -5.24 5.41 -8.02
C ARG A 101 -5.19 6.93 -8.01
N ILE A 102 -5.06 7.54 -9.18
CA ILE A 102 -5.00 9.00 -9.31
C ILE A 102 -6.40 9.51 -9.62
N ALA A 103 -6.89 10.43 -8.78
CA ALA A 103 -8.21 11.01 -8.93
C ALA A 103 -8.37 11.67 -10.30
N ALA A 104 -9.43 11.34 -11.01
CA ALA A 104 -9.72 11.87 -12.33
C ALA A 104 -11.23 11.94 -12.56
N PRO A 105 -11.73 12.89 -13.36
CA PRO A 105 -13.17 13.03 -13.65
C PRO A 105 -13.73 11.86 -14.48
N THR A 106 -12.90 10.95 -14.93
CA THR A 106 -13.26 9.79 -15.77
C THR A 106 -13.68 8.56 -14.98
N HIS A 107 -13.51 8.57 -13.64
CA HIS A 107 -13.87 7.45 -12.77
C HIS A 107 -14.23 7.93 -11.36
N ASP A 108 -14.89 7.06 -10.58
CA ASP A 108 -15.35 7.31 -9.22
C ASP A 108 -14.60 6.49 -8.16
N TYR A 109 -13.44 5.94 -8.50
CA TYR A 109 -12.64 5.16 -7.56
C TYR A 109 -12.12 6.02 -6.42
N VAL A 110 -12.36 5.57 -5.18
CA VAL A 110 -11.79 6.17 -3.98
C VAL A 110 -10.40 5.60 -3.74
N TYR A 111 -9.42 6.45 -3.48
CA TYR A 111 -8.08 6.02 -3.11
C TYR A 111 -8.09 5.41 -1.70
N GLY A 112 -7.77 4.14 -1.61
CA GLY A 112 -8.01 3.29 -0.45
C GLY A 112 -6.93 3.37 0.64
N LEU A 113 -6.57 4.58 1.09
CA LEU A 113 -5.69 4.78 2.26
C LEU A 113 -6.56 5.10 3.49
N PRO A 114 -6.84 4.12 4.38
CA PRO A 114 -7.81 4.29 5.47
C PRO A 114 -7.46 5.40 6.44
N GLU A 115 -6.19 5.73 6.60
CA GLU A 115 -5.70 6.74 7.53
C GLU A 115 -6.20 8.16 7.20
N ILE A 116 -6.57 8.41 5.93
CA ILE A 116 -7.07 9.73 5.50
C ILE A 116 -8.43 9.66 4.79
N HIS A 117 -8.88 8.49 4.33
CA HIS A 117 -10.11 8.37 3.53
C HIS A 117 -11.16 7.43 4.13
N LYS A 118 -11.11 7.15 5.44
CA LYS A 118 -11.96 6.13 6.08
C LYS A 118 -13.45 6.29 5.76
N GLU A 119 -14.02 7.50 5.89
CA GLU A 119 -15.43 7.75 5.63
C GLU A 119 -15.77 7.55 4.14
N ALA A 120 -14.92 8.02 3.23
CA ALA A 120 -15.11 7.83 1.80
C ALA A 120 -15.06 6.34 1.41
N ILE A 121 -14.14 5.58 2.00
CA ILE A 121 -14.04 4.13 1.80
C ILE A 121 -15.31 3.40 2.25
N GLN A 122 -15.88 3.78 3.38
CA GLN A 122 -17.12 3.17 3.89
C GLN A 122 -18.31 3.36 2.93
N GLN A 123 -18.31 4.43 2.14
CA GLN A 123 -19.41 4.80 1.25
C GLN A 123 -19.17 4.38 -0.21
N CYS A 124 -17.95 4.05 -0.61
CA CYS A 124 -17.62 3.80 -2.00
C CYS A 124 -18.10 2.44 -2.51
N LYS A 125 -18.28 2.37 -3.83
CA LYS A 125 -18.47 1.12 -4.57
C LYS A 125 -17.18 0.64 -5.23
N HIS A 126 -16.35 1.58 -5.68
CA HIS A 126 -15.11 1.32 -6.37
C HIS A 126 -13.95 1.88 -5.57
N LEU A 127 -12.95 1.04 -5.31
CA LEU A 127 -11.79 1.37 -4.50
C LEU A 127 -10.51 1.05 -5.25
N ALA A 128 -9.60 2.02 -5.33
CA ALA A 128 -8.24 1.84 -5.83
C ALA A 128 -7.28 1.66 -4.65
N ASN A 129 -6.80 0.44 -4.46
CA ASN A 129 -5.90 0.12 -3.34
C ASN A 129 -4.50 0.68 -3.58
N PRO A 130 -3.91 1.40 -2.60
CA PRO A 130 -2.60 2.04 -2.74
C PRO A 130 -1.46 1.11 -3.13
N GLY A 131 -0.44 1.68 -3.79
CA GLY A 131 0.81 1.00 -4.05
C GLY A 131 1.66 0.82 -2.79
N CYS A 132 2.48 -0.23 -2.75
CA CYS A 132 3.21 -0.60 -1.54
C CYS A 132 4.21 0.47 -1.06
N PHE A 133 5.04 1.02 -1.95
CA PHE A 133 5.92 2.12 -1.57
C PHE A 133 5.12 3.40 -1.28
N ALA A 134 4.08 3.68 -2.07
CA ALA A 134 3.23 4.85 -1.82
C ALA A 134 2.65 4.80 -0.42
N THR A 135 2.07 3.66 -0.01
CA THR A 135 1.58 3.47 1.37
C THR A 135 2.66 3.76 2.41
N CYS A 136 3.85 3.18 2.25
CA CYS A 136 4.93 3.33 3.23
C CYS A 136 5.41 4.78 3.36
N VAL A 137 5.66 5.45 2.23
CA VAL A 137 6.14 6.84 2.19
C VAL A 137 5.07 7.81 2.66
N GLN A 138 3.85 7.66 2.21
CA GLN A 138 2.75 8.53 2.66
C GLN A 138 2.58 8.48 4.17
N LEU A 139 2.51 7.28 4.75
CA LEU A 139 2.35 7.13 6.20
C LEU A 139 3.50 7.77 6.99
N GLY A 140 4.69 7.85 6.45
CA GLY A 140 5.78 8.60 7.07
C GLY A 140 5.59 10.11 7.01
N LEU A 141 5.05 10.67 5.92
CA LEU A 141 5.04 12.10 5.65
C LEU A 141 3.69 12.81 5.92
N LEU A 142 2.57 12.09 5.99
CA LEU A 142 1.22 12.70 6.15
C LEU A 142 1.10 13.63 7.36
N PRO A 143 1.61 13.29 8.57
CA PRO A 143 1.52 14.21 9.71
C PRO A 143 2.25 15.55 9.47
N LEU A 144 3.40 15.49 8.79
CA LEU A 144 4.20 16.69 8.46
C LEU A 144 3.55 17.51 7.34
N ALA A 145 2.93 16.84 6.36
CA ALA A 145 2.16 17.51 5.30
C ALA A 145 0.98 18.27 5.89
N GLN A 146 0.17 17.62 6.74
CA GLN A 146 -0.98 18.26 7.41
C GLN A 146 -0.57 19.46 8.27
N ALA A 147 0.58 19.36 8.96
CA ALA A 147 1.12 20.46 9.75
C ALA A 147 1.78 21.58 8.93
N GLY A 148 1.86 21.45 7.60
CA GLY A 148 2.53 22.40 6.72
C GLY A 148 4.04 22.51 6.94
N LEU A 149 4.67 21.43 7.43
CA LEU A 149 6.09 21.37 7.79
C LEU A 149 7.01 20.90 6.66
N LEU A 150 6.45 20.45 5.55
CA LEU A 150 7.22 20.15 4.35
C LEU A 150 7.51 21.47 3.61
N LYS A 151 8.72 22.00 3.78
CA LYS A 151 9.18 23.29 3.22
C LYS A 151 10.37 23.15 2.26
N HIS A 152 10.97 21.97 2.22
CA HIS A 152 12.13 21.64 1.37
C HIS A 152 11.92 20.27 0.74
N ASP A 153 12.70 19.99 -0.30
CA ASP A 153 12.72 18.67 -0.92
C ASP A 153 12.95 17.58 0.12
N VAL A 154 12.22 16.48 -0.04
CA VAL A 154 12.25 15.35 0.89
C VAL A 154 13.03 14.21 0.27
N SER A 155 14.17 13.86 0.87
CA SER A 155 14.94 12.68 0.43
C SER A 155 14.33 11.41 1.00
N VAL A 156 13.91 10.51 0.12
CA VAL A 156 13.25 9.24 0.47
C VAL A 156 14.06 8.07 -0.04
N ASN A 157 14.54 7.22 0.88
CA ASN A 157 15.23 5.97 0.57
C ASN A 157 14.37 4.80 1.08
N ALA A 158 13.92 3.92 0.17
CA ALA A 158 13.09 2.81 0.58
C ALA A 158 13.55 1.49 -0.05
N ILE A 159 13.76 0.48 0.80
CA ILE A 159 14.21 -0.85 0.40
C ILE A 159 13.02 -1.80 0.45
N THR A 160 12.72 -2.48 -0.68
CA THR A 160 11.66 -3.48 -0.75
C THR A 160 12.18 -4.89 -0.95
N GLY A 161 11.43 -5.87 -0.49
CA GLY A 161 11.64 -7.28 -0.79
C GLY A 161 11.38 -7.61 -2.27
N SER A 162 11.92 -8.75 -2.71
CA SER A 162 11.86 -9.21 -4.10
C SER A 162 10.45 -9.53 -4.60
N THR A 163 9.50 -9.87 -3.71
CA THR A 163 8.10 -10.17 -4.06
C THR A 163 7.36 -8.99 -4.67
N GLY A 164 7.82 -7.75 -4.42
CA GLY A 164 7.27 -6.54 -5.05
C GLY A 164 7.44 -6.49 -6.58
N ALA A 165 8.30 -7.33 -7.16
CA ALA A 165 8.48 -7.46 -8.61
C ALA A 165 7.44 -8.41 -9.27
N GLY A 166 6.62 -9.10 -8.48
CA GLY A 166 5.69 -10.11 -8.94
C GLY A 166 6.34 -11.48 -9.18
N GLN A 167 5.52 -12.45 -9.56
CA GLN A 167 5.91 -13.86 -9.70
C GLN A 167 6.70 -14.15 -10.99
N LYS A 168 6.50 -13.33 -12.03
CA LYS A 168 7.16 -13.58 -13.34
C LYS A 168 8.68 -13.45 -13.18
N PRO A 169 9.46 -14.49 -13.52
CA PRO A 169 10.91 -14.43 -13.44
C PRO A 169 11.50 -13.31 -14.30
N GLY A 170 12.53 -12.66 -13.76
CA GLY A 170 13.27 -11.60 -14.46
C GLY A 170 14.76 -11.65 -14.08
N ALA A 171 15.61 -11.02 -14.89
CA ALA A 171 17.05 -11.03 -14.69
C ALA A 171 17.46 -10.56 -13.29
N THR A 172 16.82 -9.50 -12.78
CA THR A 172 17.15 -8.89 -11.47
C THR A 172 16.44 -9.55 -10.29
N THR A 173 15.56 -10.53 -10.54
CA THR A 173 14.90 -11.34 -9.49
C THR A 173 15.40 -12.78 -9.47
N HIS A 174 16.28 -13.14 -10.42
CA HIS A 174 16.92 -14.44 -10.46
C HIS A 174 17.80 -14.65 -9.22
N PHE A 175 17.77 -15.86 -8.64
CA PHE A 175 18.45 -16.17 -7.38
C PHE A 175 19.93 -15.74 -7.37
N SER A 176 20.73 -16.17 -8.36
CA SER A 176 22.15 -15.85 -8.43
C SER A 176 22.46 -14.36 -8.56
N TRP A 177 21.52 -13.57 -9.07
CA TRP A 177 21.66 -12.12 -9.16
C TRP A 177 21.24 -11.42 -7.87
N ARG A 178 20.15 -11.89 -7.24
CA ARG A 178 19.53 -11.23 -6.08
C ARG A 178 20.16 -11.65 -4.75
N ASN A 179 20.63 -12.86 -4.61
CA ASN A 179 21.23 -13.37 -3.37
C ASN A 179 22.46 -12.56 -2.97
N ASN A 180 22.52 -12.10 -1.72
CA ASN A 180 23.58 -11.20 -1.20
C ASN A 180 23.79 -9.92 -2.03
N ASN A 181 22.76 -9.40 -2.67
CA ASN A 181 22.85 -8.25 -3.55
C ASN A 181 21.68 -7.27 -3.35
N MET A 182 21.98 -5.99 -3.43
CA MET A 182 21.02 -4.89 -3.38
C MET A 182 21.23 -3.97 -4.58
N SER A 183 20.15 -3.41 -5.13
CA SER A 183 20.22 -2.52 -6.28
C SER A 183 19.16 -1.44 -6.24
N VAL A 184 19.49 -0.25 -6.73
CA VAL A 184 18.52 0.81 -7.01
C VAL A 184 17.77 0.52 -8.31
N TYR A 185 16.57 1.06 -8.44
CA TYR A 185 15.80 1.05 -9.69
C TYR A 185 14.83 2.22 -9.75
N LYS A 186 14.48 2.69 -10.93
CA LYS A 186 13.53 3.80 -11.14
C LYS A 186 13.78 5.02 -10.23
N VAL A 187 15.05 5.40 -10.04
CA VAL A 187 15.42 6.58 -9.24
C VAL A 187 14.73 7.81 -9.81
N PHE A 188 13.98 8.54 -8.96
CA PHE A 188 13.16 9.71 -9.31
C PHE A 188 12.09 9.50 -10.40
N THR A 189 11.89 8.23 -10.83
CA THR A 189 10.97 7.90 -11.93
C THR A 189 9.98 6.80 -11.55
N HIS A 190 9.84 6.50 -10.26
CA HIS A 190 8.93 5.46 -9.80
C HIS A 190 7.48 5.97 -9.82
N GLN A 191 6.60 5.21 -10.45
CA GLN A 191 5.18 5.59 -10.65
C GLN A 191 4.39 5.87 -9.35
N HIS A 192 4.86 5.41 -8.18
CA HIS A 192 4.22 5.73 -6.91
C HIS A 192 4.39 7.20 -6.49
N LEU A 193 5.24 7.99 -7.17
CA LEU A 193 5.31 9.43 -6.95
C LEU A 193 3.98 10.12 -7.21
N HIS A 194 3.22 9.68 -8.22
CA HIS A 194 1.86 10.19 -8.49
C HIS A 194 0.97 10.12 -7.25
N GLU A 195 0.92 8.94 -6.61
CA GLU A 195 0.11 8.68 -5.42
C GLU A 195 0.60 9.50 -4.21
N ILE A 196 1.93 9.52 -4.00
CA ILE A 196 2.55 10.23 -2.87
C ILE A 196 2.24 11.72 -2.95
N CYS A 197 2.49 12.34 -4.10
CA CYS A 197 2.23 13.77 -4.30
C CYS A 197 0.74 14.10 -4.17
N GLN A 198 -0.16 13.26 -4.70
CA GLN A 198 -1.60 13.45 -4.56
C GLN A 198 -2.01 13.54 -3.09
N SER A 199 -1.68 12.54 -2.27
CA SER A 199 -2.13 12.47 -0.88
C SER A 199 -1.48 13.54 0.01
N LEU A 200 -0.21 13.87 -0.21
CA LEU A 200 0.46 14.92 0.54
C LEU A 200 -0.12 16.31 0.23
N ASN A 201 -0.44 16.58 -1.05
CA ASN A 201 -1.09 17.83 -1.45
C ASN A 201 -2.52 17.96 -0.92
N GLU A 202 -3.25 16.85 -0.79
CA GLU A 202 -4.60 16.84 -0.24
C GLU A 202 -4.64 17.34 1.20
N LEU A 203 -3.62 17.00 2.01
CA LEU A 203 -3.58 17.35 3.43
C LEU A 203 -2.86 18.66 3.73
N ARG A 204 -1.98 19.13 2.85
CA ARG A 204 -1.20 20.35 3.13
C ARG A 204 -2.11 21.58 3.27
N PRO A 205 -1.80 22.49 4.22
CA PRO A 205 -2.54 23.74 4.35
C PRO A 205 -2.39 24.64 3.12
N GLU A 206 -3.43 25.40 2.81
CA GLU A 206 -3.37 26.43 1.78
C GLU A 206 -2.25 27.45 2.08
N GLY A 207 -1.56 27.91 1.03
CA GLY A 207 -0.42 28.84 1.14
C GLY A 207 0.92 28.19 1.51
N THR A 208 0.98 26.87 1.68
CA THR A 208 2.26 26.14 1.76
C THR A 208 2.76 25.74 0.37
N PRO A 209 4.10 25.51 0.19
CA PRO A 209 4.64 25.07 -1.09
C PRO A 209 3.95 23.82 -1.65
N ALA A 210 3.75 23.75 -2.96
CA ALA A 210 3.18 22.57 -3.61
C ALA A 210 4.20 21.43 -3.65
N ILE A 211 3.71 20.20 -3.47
CA ILE A 211 4.52 18.99 -3.61
C ILE A 211 4.32 18.48 -5.03
N VAL A 212 5.33 18.68 -5.87
CA VAL A 212 5.21 18.48 -7.31
C VAL A 212 5.54 17.05 -7.71
N ASP A 213 4.64 16.47 -8.47
CA ASP A 213 4.89 15.22 -9.17
C ASP A 213 5.81 15.46 -10.38
N THR A 214 7.08 15.18 -10.19
CA THR A 214 8.14 15.40 -11.20
C THR A 214 8.00 14.51 -12.44
N LEU A 215 7.10 13.54 -12.43
CA LEU A 215 6.84 12.69 -13.61
C LEU A 215 5.93 13.37 -14.63
N VAL A 216 5.14 14.36 -14.21
CA VAL A 216 4.16 15.06 -15.06
C VAL A 216 4.34 16.57 -15.09
N THR A 217 5.09 17.14 -14.14
CA THR A 217 5.27 18.60 -14.01
C THR A 217 6.74 18.93 -13.74
N THR A 218 7.27 19.96 -14.41
CA THR A 218 8.59 20.49 -14.08
C THR A 218 8.47 21.40 -12.86
N PRO A 219 9.22 21.12 -11.75
CA PRO A 219 9.14 21.94 -10.54
C PRO A 219 9.71 23.34 -10.77
N THR A 220 9.17 24.31 -10.06
CA THR A 220 9.71 25.67 -9.91
C THR A 220 10.60 25.76 -8.66
N ALA A 221 11.23 26.90 -8.42
CA ALA A 221 12.08 27.10 -7.23
C ALA A 221 11.26 27.20 -5.92
N GLU A 222 9.95 27.37 -6.00
CA GLU A 222 9.05 27.47 -4.84
C GLU A 222 8.38 26.12 -4.50
N ASP A 223 8.51 25.14 -5.38
CA ASP A 223 7.91 23.83 -5.22
C ASP A 223 8.81 22.90 -4.39
N ILE A 224 8.20 21.83 -3.87
CA ILE A 224 8.88 20.76 -3.16
C ILE A 224 8.86 19.50 -4.01
N THR A 225 9.97 18.79 -4.06
CA THR A 225 10.08 17.49 -4.70
C THR A 225 10.25 16.36 -3.69
N ILE A 226 9.80 15.17 -4.08
CA ILE A 226 10.07 13.93 -3.35
C ILE A 226 11.17 13.17 -4.07
N ASP A 227 12.38 13.27 -3.54
CA ASP A 227 13.57 12.63 -4.09
C ASP A 227 13.59 11.15 -3.75
N PHE A 228 12.76 10.39 -4.45
CA PHE A 228 12.53 8.99 -4.17
C PHE A 228 13.56 8.07 -4.83
N ILE A 229 14.31 7.34 -4.00
CA ILE A 229 15.31 6.35 -4.38
C ILE A 229 14.89 4.97 -3.89
N PRO A 230 14.20 4.18 -4.72
CA PRO A 230 13.81 2.82 -4.35
C PRO A 230 14.96 1.82 -4.56
N TYR A 231 15.10 0.91 -3.60
CA TYR A 231 16.03 -0.21 -3.66
C TYR A 231 15.27 -1.54 -3.62
N ARG A 232 15.85 -2.55 -4.25
CA ARG A 232 15.43 -3.94 -4.05
C ARG A 232 16.47 -4.66 -3.23
N GLY A 233 16.06 -5.15 -2.06
CA GLY A 233 16.92 -5.86 -1.10
C GLY A 233 16.96 -7.36 -1.34
N ASP A 234 17.85 -8.03 -0.60
CA ASP A 234 18.02 -9.48 -0.56
C ASP A 234 17.13 -10.12 0.52
N PHE A 235 15.84 -9.88 0.42
CA PHE A 235 14.81 -10.50 1.26
C PHE A 235 13.50 -10.60 0.47
N ALA A 236 12.60 -11.48 0.93
CA ALA A 236 11.37 -11.74 0.18
C ALA A 236 10.31 -10.65 0.40
N ARG A 237 10.06 -10.25 1.65
CA ARG A 237 8.93 -9.40 2.03
C ARG A 237 9.35 -8.25 2.92
N GLY A 238 8.63 -7.14 2.81
CA GLY A 238 8.78 -5.95 3.62
C GLY A 238 9.24 -4.73 2.84
N ILE A 239 8.94 -3.57 3.38
CA ILE A 239 9.50 -2.27 2.97
C ILE A 239 10.06 -1.60 4.21
N PHE A 240 11.31 -1.17 4.12
CA PHE A 240 11.99 -0.31 5.08
C PHE A 240 12.24 1.03 4.40
N CYS A 241 11.58 2.08 4.88
CA CYS A 241 11.68 3.43 4.34
C CYS A 241 12.33 4.37 5.35
N THR A 242 13.23 5.23 4.87
CA THR A 242 13.74 6.39 5.62
C THR A 242 13.52 7.66 4.81
N GLU A 243 13.01 8.69 5.48
CA GLU A 243 12.66 9.97 4.88
C GLU A 243 13.37 11.07 5.66
N VAL A 244 14.10 11.94 4.97
CA VAL A 244 14.82 13.05 5.59
C VAL A 244 14.09 14.34 5.29
N VAL A 245 13.58 14.97 6.36
CA VAL A 245 12.89 16.27 6.29
C VAL A 245 13.74 17.34 6.99
N LYS A 246 13.82 18.53 6.39
CA LYS A 246 14.50 19.69 6.95
C LYS A 246 13.47 20.72 7.39
N PHE A 247 13.68 21.26 8.59
CA PHE A 247 12.87 22.31 9.19
C PHE A 247 13.57 23.67 9.15
N GLU A 248 12.80 24.75 9.38
CA GLU A 248 13.27 26.12 9.41
C GLU A 248 13.14 26.73 10.81
N GLY A 249 14.02 27.70 11.14
CA GLY A 249 13.96 28.40 12.41
C GLY A 249 14.58 27.67 13.60
N GLU A 250 14.33 28.21 14.79
CA GLU A 250 14.85 27.66 16.04
C GLU A 250 14.07 26.42 16.48
N GLU A 251 14.76 25.48 17.11
CA GLU A 251 14.17 24.25 17.63
C GLU A 251 13.14 24.53 18.74
N GLY A 252 12.03 23.81 18.73
CA GLY A 252 10.89 23.98 19.63
C GLY A 252 9.84 24.98 19.14
N THR A 253 10.04 25.59 17.96
CA THR A 253 9.05 26.47 17.31
C THR A 253 8.09 25.66 16.42
N SER A 254 7.00 26.29 15.98
CA SER A 254 6.03 25.67 15.06
C SER A 254 6.62 25.30 13.70
N SER A 255 7.73 25.94 13.28
CA SER A 255 8.43 25.65 12.02
C SER A 255 9.59 24.66 12.17
N ASN A 256 10.05 24.40 13.40
CA ASN A 256 11.09 23.42 13.74
C ASN A 256 10.75 22.74 15.08
N PRO A 257 9.79 21.80 15.08
CA PRO A 257 9.35 21.12 16.29
C PRO A 257 10.47 20.35 16.98
N SER A 258 10.42 20.29 18.32
CA SER A 258 11.28 19.42 19.12
C SER A 258 10.96 17.93 18.88
N ALA A 259 11.80 17.03 19.39
CA ALA A 259 11.55 15.60 19.32
C ALA A 259 10.21 15.21 19.98
N ASP A 260 9.90 15.78 21.15
CA ASP A 260 8.65 15.49 21.86
C ASP A 260 7.43 16.02 21.10
N GLN A 261 7.51 17.20 20.51
CA GLN A 261 6.44 17.77 19.69
C GLN A 261 6.18 16.94 18.42
N LEU A 262 7.23 16.42 17.77
CA LEU A 262 7.07 15.50 16.65
C LEU A 262 6.43 14.17 17.10
N ALA A 263 6.88 13.61 18.21
CA ALA A 263 6.30 12.38 18.76
C ALA A 263 4.79 12.55 19.03
N GLU A 264 4.42 13.64 19.69
CA GLU A 264 3.01 13.98 19.97
C GLU A 264 2.21 14.17 18.67
N MET A 265 2.76 14.86 17.67
CA MET A 265 2.12 15.07 16.37
C MET A 265 1.79 13.74 15.69
N TYR A 266 2.74 12.79 15.62
CA TYR A 266 2.53 11.48 15.02
C TYR A 266 1.56 10.64 15.84
N GLN A 267 1.63 10.67 17.15
CA GLN A 267 0.69 9.96 18.03
C GLN A 267 -0.74 10.47 17.82
N ASN A 268 -0.93 11.79 17.80
CA ASN A 268 -2.25 12.41 17.62
C ASN A 268 -2.81 12.15 16.21
N PHE A 269 -1.96 12.20 15.17
CA PHE A 269 -2.41 11.95 13.80
C PHE A 269 -2.89 10.51 13.59
N TYR A 270 -2.20 9.55 14.20
CA TYR A 270 -2.55 8.13 14.10
C TYR A 270 -3.39 7.61 15.28
N ASP A 271 -3.92 8.51 16.13
CA ASP A 271 -4.86 8.10 17.17
C ASP A 271 -6.12 7.50 16.53
N GLY A 272 -6.46 6.29 16.96
CA GLY A 272 -7.57 5.52 16.36
C GLY A 272 -7.25 4.84 15.02
N ALA A 273 -6.06 4.98 14.46
CA ALA A 273 -5.65 4.20 13.28
C ALA A 273 -5.38 2.74 13.68
N THR A 274 -6.15 1.82 13.09
CA THR A 274 -6.17 0.42 13.52
C THR A 274 -4.84 -0.30 13.32
N PHE A 275 -4.10 0.02 12.24
CA PHE A 275 -2.88 -0.69 11.86
C PHE A 275 -1.63 0.19 11.75
N THR A 276 -1.75 1.49 11.92
CA THR A 276 -0.62 2.43 11.81
C THR A 276 -0.27 2.97 13.18
N HIS A 277 0.97 2.77 13.62
CA HIS A 277 1.40 3.08 14.97
C HIS A 277 2.71 3.85 14.99
N TYR A 278 2.74 4.97 15.73
CA TYR A 278 3.99 5.61 16.12
C TYR A 278 4.68 4.80 17.24
N VAL A 279 5.99 4.61 17.13
CA VAL A 279 6.81 3.85 18.08
C VAL A 279 7.96 4.71 18.58
N GLY A 280 8.05 4.92 19.89
CA GLY A 280 9.06 5.78 20.54
C GLY A 280 10.48 5.18 20.60
N LYS A 281 10.83 4.23 19.73
CA LYS A 281 12.15 3.59 19.68
C LYS A 281 12.45 3.10 18.27
N ALA A 282 13.75 2.87 17.99
CA ALA A 282 14.21 2.34 16.72
C ALA A 282 13.50 1.04 16.32
N LEU A 283 13.27 0.90 15.03
CA LEU A 283 12.50 -0.16 14.41
C LEU A 283 13.39 -1.14 13.63
N ASP A 284 12.91 -2.37 13.46
CA ASP A 284 13.47 -3.34 12.52
C ASP A 284 12.37 -4.01 11.68
N LEU A 285 12.72 -4.46 10.47
CA LEU A 285 11.76 -4.93 9.48
C LEU A 285 10.97 -6.18 9.92
N LYS A 286 11.55 -7.05 10.77
CA LYS A 286 10.90 -8.27 11.24
C LYS A 286 9.65 -7.99 12.08
N GLN A 287 9.52 -6.78 12.65
CA GLN A 287 8.37 -6.39 13.45
C GLN A 287 7.08 -6.25 12.63
N VAL A 288 7.17 -6.06 11.31
CA VAL A 288 6.02 -5.85 10.42
C VAL A 288 5.81 -6.95 9.39
N VAL A 289 6.87 -7.69 9.02
CA VAL A 289 6.75 -8.78 8.03
C VAL A 289 5.70 -9.78 8.47
N ASN A 290 4.83 -10.16 7.53
CA ASN A 290 3.66 -11.01 7.74
C ASN A 290 2.55 -10.39 8.60
N THR A 291 2.48 -9.06 8.73
CA THR A 291 1.38 -8.36 9.42
C THR A 291 0.80 -7.23 8.57
N ASN A 292 -0.42 -6.79 8.89
CA ASN A 292 -1.02 -5.59 8.29
C ASN A 292 -0.59 -4.29 9.01
N LYS A 293 0.48 -4.30 9.79
CA LYS A 293 0.96 -3.14 10.55
C LYS A 293 1.82 -2.22 9.69
N ALA A 294 1.67 -0.92 9.95
CA ALA A 294 2.67 0.10 9.65
C ALA A 294 3.26 0.59 10.97
N LEU A 295 4.58 0.59 11.09
CA LEU A 295 5.28 1.14 12.24
C LEU A 295 6.12 2.34 11.83
N ILE A 296 6.01 3.43 12.59
CA ILE A 296 6.66 4.69 12.30
C ILE A 296 7.47 5.15 13.52
N HIS A 297 8.68 5.63 13.27
CA HIS A 297 9.55 6.25 14.27
C HIS A 297 10.15 7.52 13.70
N VAL A 298 10.38 8.51 14.55
CA VAL A 298 11.00 9.80 14.17
C VAL A 298 12.19 10.09 15.07
N ASP A 299 13.36 10.23 14.46
CA ASP A 299 14.57 10.73 15.11
C ASP A 299 14.77 12.20 14.73
N LYS A 300 15.08 13.06 15.72
CA LYS A 300 15.31 14.50 15.54
C LYS A 300 16.78 14.86 15.75
N PHE A 301 17.34 15.63 14.81
CA PHE A 301 18.73 16.07 14.81
C PHE A 301 18.83 17.55 14.41
N GLY A 302 18.85 18.47 15.36
CA GLY A 302 18.88 19.90 15.10
C GLY A 302 17.68 20.33 14.24
N ASN A 303 17.91 20.82 13.03
CA ASN A 303 16.84 21.20 12.11
C ASN A 303 16.42 20.09 11.13
N LYS A 304 16.72 18.82 11.41
CA LYS A 304 16.33 17.69 10.58
C LYS A 304 15.60 16.63 11.37
N ALA A 305 14.66 15.96 10.73
CA ALA A 305 14.10 14.70 11.19
C ALA A 305 14.41 13.59 10.21
N VAL A 306 14.61 12.40 10.73
CA VAL A 306 14.63 11.15 9.97
C VAL A 306 13.40 10.35 10.38
N ILE A 307 12.48 10.18 9.47
CA ILE A 307 11.30 9.37 9.67
C ILE A 307 11.60 7.96 9.14
N THR A 308 11.42 6.96 9.98
CA THR A 308 11.50 5.56 9.58
C THR A 308 10.10 4.98 9.56
N CYS A 309 9.66 4.50 8.40
CA CYS A 309 8.37 3.82 8.23
C CYS A 309 8.59 2.41 7.67
N MET A 310 7.88 1.44 8.21
CA MET A 310 8.00 0.05 7.77
C MET A 310 6.64 -0.64 7.65
N ILE A 311 6.50 -1.44 6.60
CA ILE A 311 5.31 -2.26 6.32
C ILE A 311 5.72 -3.60 5.70
N ASP A 312 4.82 -4.57 5.68
CA ASP A 312 4.90 -5.70 4.75
C ASP A 312 4.34 -5.28 3.38
N ASN A 313 5.14 -5.43 2.32
CA ASN A 313 4.78 -4.98 0.98
C ASN A 313 3.60 -5.73 0.35
N LEU A 314 3.31 -6.96 0.78
CA LEU A 314 2.17 -7.76 0.32
C LEU A 314 0.94 -7.62 1.22
N LEU A 315 1.10 -7.19 2.48
CA LEU A 315 -0.02 -7.00 3.42
C LEU A 315 -0.44 -5.52 3.50
N LYS A 316 0.08 -4.74 4.44
CA LYS A 316 -0.27 -3.31 4.52
C LYS A 316 0.05 -2.57 3.22
N GLY A 317 1.06 -3.02 2.48
CA GLY A 317 1.40 -2.47 1.16
C GLY A 317 0.51 -2.95 0.01
N ALA A 318 -0.37 -3.95 0.21
CA ALA A 318 -1.20 -4.52 -0.85
C ALA A 318 -2.48 -5.16 -0.31
N VAL A 319 -2.54 -6.49 -0.24
CA VAL A 319 -3.80 -7.22 0.01
C VAL A 319 -4.30 -7.12 1.43
N GLY A 320 -3.45 -6.94 2.42
CA GLY A 320 -3.89 -6.72 3.80
C GLY A 320 -4.66 -5.41 3.93
N GLN A 321 -4.17 -4.33 3.28
CA GLN A 321 -4.90 -3.07 3.18
C GLN A 321 -6.19 -3.22 2.34
N ALA A 322 -6.17 -4.03 1.28
CA ALA A 322 -7.37 -4.31 0.48
C ALA A 322 -8.45 -5.05 1.29
N VAL A 323 -8.08 -5.99 2.16
CA VAL A 323 -9.01 -6.65 3.10
C VAL A 323 -9.49 -5.68 4.18
N GLN A 324 -8.62 -4.82 4.74
CA GLN A 324 -9.01 -3.75 5.65
C GLN A 324 -10.04 -2.82 5.00
N ASN A 325 -9.82 -2.43 3.75
CA ASN A 325 -10.74 -1.62 2.97
C ASN A 325 -12.08 -2.35 2.70
N MET A 326 -12.04 -3.63 2.35
CA MET A 326 -13.25 -4.44 2.21
C MET A 326 -14.05 -4.44 3.52
N ASN A 327 -13.40 -4.64 4.65
CA ASN A 327 -14.07 -4.61 5.96
C ASN A 327 -14.80 -3.27 6.19
N LEU A 328 -14.13 -2.15 5.90
CA LEU A 328 -14.74 -0.81 5.97
C LEU A 328 -15.91 -0.66 5.01
N MET A 329 -15.77 -1.07 3.74
CA MET A 329 -16.82 -0.98 2.71
C MET A 329 -18.08 -1.78 3.07
N PHE A 330 -17.94 -2.83 3.88
CA PHE A 330 -19.06 -3.66 4.32
C PHE A 330 -19.46 -3.43 5.80
N GLY A 331 -18.90 -2.43 6.45
CA GLY A 331 -19.25 -2.06 7.83
C GLY A 331 -18.78 -3.08 8.88
N LEU A 332 -17.74 -3.86 8.58
CA LEU A 332 -17.14 -4.82 9.51
C LEU A 332 -16.01 -4.16 10.34
N ASP A 333 -15.59 -4.86 11.40
CA ASP A 333 -14.37 -4.49 12.15
C ASP A 333 -13.15 -4.57 11.22
N GLU A 334 -12.38 -3.49 11.15
CA GLU A 334 -11.19 -3.38 10.28
C GLU A 334 -10.19 -4.52 10.50
N THR A 335 -10.11 -5.07 11.73
CA THR A 335 -9.14 -6.12 12.09
C THR A 335 -9.56 -7.51 11.66
N MET A 336 -10.78 -7.68 11.18
CA MET A 336 -11.34 -9.00 10.87
C MET A 336 -10.53 -9.68 9.76
N GLY A 337 -10.10 -10.93 9.98
CA GLY A 337 -9.20 -11.65 9.08
C GLY A 337 -7.73 -11.17 9.05
N LEU A 338 -7.37 -10.10 9.80
CA LEU A 338 -6.07 -9.45 9.76
C LEU A 338 -5.27 -9.50 11.09
N LYS A 339 -5.70 -10.30 12.06
CA LYS A 339 -4.98 -10.52 13.34
C LYS A 339 -3.79 -11.45 13.16
N LEU A 340 -2.83 -11.01 12.36
CA LEU A 340 -1.63 -11.75 11.99
C LEU A 340 -0.48 -11.44 12.96
N LYS A 341 0.50 -12.35 13.01
CA LYS A 341 1.70 -12.21 13.84
C LYS A 341 2.95 -12.04 12.97
N PRO A 342 3.89 -11.17 13.39
CA PRO A 342 5.12 -10.98 12.67
C PRO A 342 6.01 -12.22 12.72
N SER A 343 6.92 -12.32 11.75
CA SER A 343 8.01 -13.29 11.75
C SER A 343 9.13 -12.73 12.63
N ALA A 344 9.15 -13.12 13.91
CA ALA A 344 10.07 -12.55 14.90
C ALA A 344 11.53 -13.00 14.73
N PHE A 345 11.79 -14.14 14.06
CA PHE A 345 13.12 -14.75 13.94
C PHE A 345 13.44 -15.19 12.52
#